data_cf8b4ccb2220eca0bcf109731cef3f1d
#
_entry.id   cf8b4ccb2220eca0bcf109731cef3f1d
#
_cell.length_a   1.000
_cell.length_b   1.000
_cell.length_c   1.000
_cell.angle_alpha   90.00
_cell.angle_beta   90.00
_cell.angle_gamma   90.00
#
_symmetry.space_group_name_H-M   'P 1'
#
loop_
_entity.id
_entity.type
_entity.pdbx_description
1 polymer ?
#
loop_
_entity_poly.entity_id
_entity_poly.type
_entity_poly.pdbx_seq_one_letter_code
_entity_poly.pdbx_strand_id
1 'polypeptide(L)'
;MSAQKSSLWTTHTFLFLGFVVLLSYLTYFHHYWEPQAVFWDENYHIASAQKYLNGVYFMEQHPPLGKLLIAAGEKILHPNARADQYIGTDYATNFPPDFSFKGYRFFSAFLGWWTASLLFLIFLLITRNPLLSSFLSFFYIFDNALIVHIRGAMLEGPLEFFCTAMILVFLLLLEHRERQRLFLLWSTLLGVVFACIMTTKILGLVFILLIPAVLWKLLPDGRTIGRFFVCFLLGFLAVYIAVWHIHFALGKRVVPTLPDNGYYQASPASKQLLATGRTGSFLAFPILLRDAFGFIAHYNRGTPRLDLCKPDENGSPFFDWPIGARAINYRWETPDGNTYRYLYLQSNPVVWLTTFAAVILAICLLVGSFLAPPRQPLTHRFLLMVFTGLYASFFVAVSRISRVLYLYHYFIPLLVGFVIASLVLMEVKKLGRWNLTEYGKTFGLIVLAALIFVSFQFYRPLTYYEALTDAQFARRAILPVWELTSVHGTRTNALAVAKNCGN
;
A
#
# COMPACT_ATOMS: atom_id res chain seq x y z
N MET A 1 -32.47 -14.10 26.15
CA MET A 1 -32.49 -12.62 26.09
C MET A 1 -31.64 -12.22 24.87
N SER A 2 -32.29 -11.86 23.75
CA SER A 2 -31.65 -11.32 22.57
C SER A 2 -31.14 -9.92 22.93
N ALA A 3 -29.84 -9.78 23.15
CA ALA A 3 -29.21 -8.47 23.24
C ALA A 3 -29.52 -7.72 21.97
N GLN A 4 -30.31 -6.67 22.05
CA GLN A 4 -30.64 -5.74 20.99
C GLN A 4 -29.30 -5.21 20.45
N LYS A 5 -28.89 -5.66 19.26
CA LYS A 5 -27.66 -5.15 18.61
C LYS A 5 -27.88 -3.66 18.41
N SER A 6 -27.32 -2.82 19.29
CA SER A 6 -27.30 -1.38 19.09
C SER A 6 -26.72 -1.08 17.70
N SER A 7 -27.35 -0.17 16.98
CA SER A 7 -26.87 0.25 15.67
C SER A 7 -25.45 0.78 15.80
N LEU A 8 -24.53 0.27 14.98
CA LEU A 8 -23.16 0.81 14.89
C LEU A 8 -23.16 2.24 14.34
N TRP A 9 -24.21 2.60 13.64
CA TRP A 9 -24.39 3.91 13.01
C TRP A 9 -25.15 4.85 13.94
N THR A 10 -24.39 5.59 14.72
CA THR A 10 -24.88 6.62 15.65
C THR A 10 -24.33 7.97 15.22
N THR A 11 -24.90 9.07 15.75
CA THR A 11 -24.36 10.42 15.54
C THR A 11 -22.87 10.50 15.92
N HIS A 12 -22.48 9.85 17.03
CA HIS A 12 -21.07 9.78 17.44
C HIS A 12 -20.18 9.09 16.41
N THR A 13 -20.66 8.01 15.78
CA THR A 13 -19.90 7.32 14.73
C THR A 13 -19.60 8.24 13.55
N PHE A 14 -20.58 9.03 13.09
CA PHE A 14 -20.39 9.99 12.00
C PHE A 14 -19.47 11.15 12.40
N LEU A 15 -19.54 11.64 13.63
CA LEU A 15 -18.63 12.68 14.12
C LEU A 15 -17.18 12.19 14.14
N PHE A 16 -16.93 10.98 14.66
CA PHE A 16 -15.59 10.41 14.70
C PHE A 16 -15.07 10.04 13.30
N LEU A 17 -15.91 9.54 12.40
CA LEU A 17 -15.55 9.34 11.01
C LEU A 17 -15.18 10.67 10.35
N GLY A 18 -15.98 11.72 10.53
CA GLY A 18 -15.68 13.07 10.03
C GLY A 18 -14.35 13.60 10.54
N PHE A 19 -14.02 13.36 11.81
CA PHE A 19 -12.73 13.69 12.40
C PHE A 19 -11.56 12.95 11.72
N VAL A 20 -11.69 11.65 11.48
CA VAL A 20 -10.70 10.84 10.77
C VAL A 20 -10.53 11.33 9.32
N VAL A 21 -11.63 11.62 8.61
CA VAL A 21 -11.63 12.18 7.25
C VAL A 21 -10.89 13.52 7.21
N LEU A 22 -11.14 14.41 8.18
CA LEU A 22 -10.47 15.71 8.25
C LEU A 22 -8.97 15.56 8.51
N LEU A 23 -8.57 14.77 9.51
CA LEU A 23 -7.15 14.58 9.83
C LEU A 23 -6.39 13.92 8.67
N SER A 24 -6.95 12.91 8.05
CA SER A 24 -6.32 12.25 6.89
C SER A 24 -6.30 13.16 5.65
N TYR A 25 -7.28 14.05 5.46
CA TYR A 25 -7.22 15.10 4.45
C TYR A 25 -5.98 16.00 4.65
N LEU A 26 -5.77 16.46 5.88
CA LEU A 26 -4.65 17.34 6.22
C LEU A 26 -3.28 16.69 6.02
N THR A 27 -3.17 15.37 6.22
CA THR A 27 -1.88 14.67 6.10
C THR A 27 -1.61 14.16 4.68
N TYR A 28 -2.60 13.59 4.00
CA TYR A 28 -2.41 12.94 2.69
C TYR A 28 -2.79 13.82 1.51
N PHE A 29 -3.85 14.63 1.61
CA PHE A 29 -4.42 15.30 0.44
C PHE A 29 -4.18 16.81 0.40
N HIS A 30 -4.11 17.48 1.54
CA HIS A 30 -3.80 18.90 1.58
C HIS A 30 -2.41 19.18 0.99
N HIS A 31 -2.31 20.03 -0.04
CA HIS A 31 -1.07 20.32 -0.78
C HIS A 31 -0.30 19.05 -1.24
N TYR A 32 -1.01 18.01 -1.68
CA TYR A 32 -0.39 16.74 -2.12
C TYR A 32 0.54 16.91 -3.32
N TRP A 33 0.43 17.99 -4.06
CA TRP A 33 1.29 18.31 -5.21
C TRP A 33 2.68 18.82 -4.82
N GLU A 34 2.92 19.11 -3.54
CA GLU A 34 4.24 19.48 -3.03
C GLU A 34 5.09 18.24 -2.67
N PRO A 35 6.42 18.28 -2.90
CA PRO A 35 7.18 19.37 -3.55
C PRO A 35 6.90 19.45 -5.06
N GLN A 36 7.07 20.66 -5.66
CA GLN A 36 6.94 20.87 -7.11
C GLN A 36 8.17 20.32 -7.85
N ALA A 37 8.51 19.09 -7.58
CA ALA A 37 9.63 18.39 -8.16
C ALA A 37 9.40 16.88 -8.11
N VAL A 38 9.94 16.17 -9.09
CA VAL A 38 9.87 14.71 -9.18
C VAL A 38 10.68 14.06 -8.07
N PHE A 39 10.21 12.95 -7.55
CA PHE A 39 10.95 12.12 -6.61
C PHE A 39 10.67 10.63 -6.82
N TRP A 40 11.65 9.82 -6.51
CA TRP A 40 11.60 8.36 -6.58
C TRP A 40 11.08 7.84 -7.93
N ASP A 41 10.15 6.87 -7.94
CA ASP A 41 9.64 6.21 -9.14
C ASP A 41 8.62 7.04 -9.95
N GLU A 42 8.29 8.28 -9.54
CA GLU A 42 7.37 9.14 -10.28
C GLU A 42 7.80 9.38 -11.74
N ASN A 43 9.12 9.43 -11.96
CA ASN A 43 9.68 9.62 -13.31
C ASN A 43 9.23 8.52 -14.28
N TYR A 44 9.18 7.26 -13.86
CA TYR A 44 8.68 6.13 -14.65
C TYR A 44 7.16 6.18 -14.81
N HIS A 45 6.46 6.50 -13.74
CA HIS A 45 5.00 6.52 -13.72
C HIS A 45 4.42 7.66 -14.55
N ILE A 46 5.04 8.85 -14.52
CA ILE A 46 4.63 10.00 -15.32
C ILE A 46 4.88 9.74 -16.83
N ALA A 47 6.04 9.17 -17.20
CA ALA A 47 6.30 8.79 -18.58
C ALA A 47 5.27 7.79 -19.10
N SER A 48 4.94 6.75 -18.32
CA SER A 48 3.89 5.79 -18.66
C SER A 48 2.51 6.43 -18.78
N ALA A 49 2.16 7.36 -17.89
CA ALA A 49 0.90 8.09 -17.94
C ALA A 49 0.78 8.95 -19.20
N GLN A 50 1.86 9.64 -19.60
CA GLN A 50 1.89 10.42 -20.85
C GLN A 50 1.76 9.53 -22.09
N LYS A 51 2.34 8.32 -22.08
CA LYS A 51 2.13 7.33 -23.15
C LYS A 51 0.64 6.97 -23.29
N TYR A 52 -0.06 6.72 -22.17
CA TYR A 52 -1.50 6.47 -22.20
C TYR A 52 -2.29 7.64 -22.78
N LEU A 53 -2.00 8.88 -22.35
CA LEU A 53 -2.68 10.09 -22.82
C LEU A 53 -2.50 10.32 -24.33
N ASN A 54 -1.38 9.86 -24.88
CA ASN A 54 -1.01 10.03 -26.28
C ASN A 54 -1.24 8.78 -27.15
N GLY A 55 -1.82 7.73 -26.60
CA GLY A 55 -2.09 6.51 -27.32
C GLY A 55 -0.85 5.75 -27.78
N VAL A 56 0.27 5.90 -27.06
CA VAL A 56 1.53 5.20 -27.34
C VAL A 56 1.51 3.82 -26.71
N TYR A 57 1.83 2.80 -27.52
CA TYR A 57 2.00 1.43 -27.03
C TYR A 57 3.29 1.30 -26.23
N PHE A 58 3.20 0.64 -25.09
CA PHE A 58 4.34 0.23 -24.28
C PHE A 58 4.00 -1.03 -23.48
N MET A 59 5.00 -1.79 -23.12
CA MET A 59 4.90 -2.87 -22.16
C MET A 59 5.34 -2.40 -20.79
N GLU A 60 4.77 -2.97 -19.74
CA GLU A 60 4.95 -2.47 -18.39
C GLU A 60 5.30 -3.60 -17.42
N GLN A 61 6.19 -3.33 -16.48
CA GLN A 61 6.61 -4.28 -15.45
C GLN A 61 5.53 -4.54 -14.37
N HIS A 62 4.59 -3.63 -14.21
CA HIS A 62 3.47 -3.74 -13.28
C HIS A 62 2.14 -3.82 -14.02
N PRO A 63 1.13 -4.47 -13.46
CA PRO A 63 -0.22 -4.43 -14.02
C PRO A 63 -0.73 -2.99 -14.14
N PRO A 64 -1.68 -2.70 -15.07
CA PRO A 64 -1.86 -1.34 -15.60
C PRO A 64 -2.67 -0.38 -14.74
N LEU A 65 -3.51 -0.84 -13.77
CA LEU A 65 -4.52 0.01 -13.11
C LEU A 65 -3.91 1.23 -12.41
N GLY A 66 -2.80 1.04 -11.67
CA GLY A 66 -2.18 2.16 -10.96
C GLY A 66 -1.73 3.28 -11.89
N LYS A 67 -1.09 2.94 -13.01
CA LYS A 67 -0.64 3.93 -14.02
C LYS A 67 -1.80 4.51 -14.83
N LEU A 68 -2.85 3.74 -15.08
CA LEU A 68 -4.10 4.26 -15.67
C LEU A 68 -4.76 5.30 -14.78
N LEU A 69 -4.74 5.11 -13.45
CA LEU A 69 -5.23 6.10 -12.49
C LEU A 69 -4.38 7.37 -12.51
N ILE A 70 -3.05 7.25 -12.58
CA ILE A 70 -2.14 8.40 -12.70
C ILE A 70 -2.45 9.19 -13.98
N ALA A 71 -2.60 8.50 -15.11
CA ALA A 71 -3.00 9.14 -16.38
C ALA A 71 -4.39 9.78 -16.30
N ALA A 72 -5.35 9.12 -15.65
CA ALA A 72 -6.71 9.64 -15.46
C ALA A 72 -6.72 10.93 -14.63
N GLY A 73 -5.89 11.02 -13.58
CA GLY A 73 -5.77 12.23 -12.77
C GLY A 73 -5.29 13.43 -13.58
N GLU A 74 -4.27 13.25 -14.43
CA GLU A 74 -3.80 14.29 -15.33
C GLU A 74 -4.87 14.67 -16.36
N LYS A 75 -5.54 13.68 -16.93
CA LYS A 75 -6.60 13.93 -17.91
C LYS A 75 -7.80 14.70 -17.33
N ILE A 76 -8.18 14.43 -16.09
CA ILE A 76 -9.34 15.06 -15.43
C ILE A 76 -9.02 16.48 -14.96
N LEU A 77 -7.88 16.67 -14.31
CA LEU A 77 -7.48 17.95 -13.76
C LEU A 77 -6.83 18.87 -14.80
N HIS A 78 -6.20 18.27 -15.80
CA HIS A 78 -5.54 18.94 -16.94
C HIS A 78 -4.66 20.16 -16.56
N PRO A 79 -3.78 20.04 -15.56
CA PRO A 79 -2.98 21.16 -15.08
C PRO A 79 -1.81 21.52 -16.00
N ASN A 80 -1.38 20.59 -16.88
CA ASN A 80 -0.28 20.79 -17.80
C ASN A 80 -0.78 21.05 -19.23
N ALA A 81 -0.26 22.09 -19.89
CA ALA A 81 -0.57 22.39 -21.28
C ALA A 81 -0.08 21.31 -22.24
N ARG A 82 0.99 20.59 -21.87
CA ARG A 82 1.59 19.49 -22.66
C ARG A 82 1.65 18.23 -21.83
N ALA A 83 1.26 17.12 -22.45
CA ALA A 83 1.33 15.78 -21.84
C ALA A 83 2.06 14.79 -22.76
N ASP A 84 2.97 15.26 -23.61
CA ASP A 84 3.67 14.48 -24.63
C ASP A 84 5.21 14.52 -24.51
N GLN A 85 5.74 15.21 -23.48
CA GLN A 85 7.19 15.44 -23.36
C GLN A 85 8.00 14.14 -23.23
N TYR A 86 7.41 13.09 -22.66
CA TYR A 86 8.10 11.86 -22.28
C TYR A 86 7.62 10.61 -23.03
N ILE A 87 6.92 10.79 -24.16
CA ILE A 87 6.41 9.66 -24.95
C ILE A 87 7.53 8.85 -25.64
N GLY A 88 8.70 9.46 -25.84
CA GLY A 88 9.87 8.86 -26.48
C GLY A 88 10.91 8.32 -25.49
N THR A 89 10.58 8.18 -24.20
CA THR A 89 11.49 7.69 -23.15
C THR A 89 10.77 6.79 -22.16
N ASP A 90 11.50 5.98 -21.42
CA ASP A 90 10.95 5.13 -20.35
C ASP A 90 10.81 5.85 -19.02
N TYR A 91 11.47 6.98 -18.84
CA TYR A 91 11.37 7.80 -17.62
C TYR A 91 11.44 9.29 -17.95
N ALA A 92 10.71 10.08 -17.15
CA ALA A 92 10.65 11.51 -17.29
C ALA A 92 11.83 12.20 -16.60
N THR A 93 12.47 13.13 -17.30
CA THR A 93 13.58 13.96 -16.81
C THR A 93 13.43 15.38 -17.36
N ASN A 94 14.18 16.34 -16.80
CA ASN A 94 14.20 17.72 -17.28
C ASN A 94 12.79 18.32 -17.37
N PHE A 95 12.06 18.26 -16.25
CA PHE A 95 10.72 18.83 -16.15
C PHE A 95 10.75 20.34 -16.41
N PRO A 96 9.82 20.88 -17.24
CA PRO A 96 9.70 22.32 -17.42
C PRO A 96 9.42 23.05 -16.08
N PRO A 97 9.82 24.32 -15.95
CA PRO A 97 9.61 25.08 -14.70
C PRO A 97 8.14 25.24 -14.32
N ASP A 98 7.22 25.21 -15.28
CA ASP A 98 5.76 25.31 -15.12
C ASP A 98 5.07 23.95 -15.01
N PHE A 99 5.83 22.84 -14.96
CA PHE A 99 5.25 21.52 -14.87
C PHE A 99 4.56 21.31 -13.50
N SER A 100 3.30 20.90 -13.55
CA SER A 100 2.50 20.64 -12.36
C SER A 100 2.34 19.13 -12.10
N PHE A 101 2.70 18.68 -10.90
CA PHE A 101 2.49 17.30 -10.46
C PHE A 101 1.06 17.02 -9.99
N LYS A 102 0.20 18.04 -9.95
CA LYS A 102 -1.16 17.97 -9.37
C LYS A 102 -2.04 16.90 -10.02
N GLY A 103 -2.03 16.78 -11.34
CA GLY A 103 -2.82 15.77 -12.04
C GLY A 103 -2.29 14.36 -11.80
N TYR A 104 -0.97 14.16 -11.97
CA TYR A 104 -0.34 12.84 -11.87
C TYR A 104 -0.39 12.25 -10.45
N ARG A 105 -0.33 13.06 -9.40
CA ARG A 105 -0.39 12.63 -7.99
C ARG A 105 -1.81 12.46 -7.46
N PHE A 106 -2.83 12.96 -8.18
CA PHE A 106 -4.19 13.10 -7.68
C PHE A 106 -4.76 11.79 -7.11
N PHE A 107 -4.85 10.72 -7.90
CA PHE A 107 -5.49 9.50 -7.47
C PHE A 107 -4.69 8.75 -6.40
N SER A 108 -3.37 8.82 -6.40
CA SER A 108 -2.56 8.24 -5.33
C SER A 108 -2.90 8.90 -3.98
N ALA A 109 -2.82 10.23 -3.91
CA ALA A 109 -3.13 10.98 -2.71
C ALA A 109 -4.62 10.89 -2.30
N PHE A 110 -5.55 10.92 -3.26
CA PHE A 110 -6.98 10.82 -3.02
C PHE A 110 -7.36 9.47 -2.41
N LEU A 111 -6.89 8.37 -2.98
CA LEU A 111 -7.16 7.03 -2.46
C LEU A 111 -6.45 6.81 -1.12
N GLY A 112 -5.22 7.34 -0.95
CA GLY A 112 -4.54 7.36 0.33
C GLY A 112 -5.33 8.08 1.42
N TRP A 113 -5.91 9.24 1.11
CA TRP A 113 -6.79 9.96 2.02
C TRP A 113 -7.98 9.09 2.47
N TRP A 114 -8.69 8.46 1.54
CA TRP A 114 -9.86 7.62 1.85
C TRP A 114 -9.53 6.28 2.53
N THR A 115 -8.28 5.81 2.43
CA THR A 115 -7.83 4.59 3.14
C THR A 115 -8.01 4.70 4.66
N ALA A 116 -7.80 5.89 5.24
CA ALA A 116 -8.04 6.12 6.66
C ALA A 116 -9.50 5.85 7.07
N SER A 117 -10.46 6.22 6.21
CA SER A 117 -11.88 5.96 6.43
C SER A 117 -12.22 4.47 6.40
N LEU A 118 -11.61 3.72 5.47
CA LEU A 118 -11.77 2.26 5.42
C LEU A 118 -11.19 1.59 6.67
N LEU A 119 -10.02 2.04 7.15
CA LEU A 119 -9.43 1.55 8.39
C LEU A 119 -10.31 1.86 9.61
N PHE A 120 -10.84 3.08 9.71
CA PHE A 120 -11.80 3.42 10.75
C PHE A 120 -13.00 2.45 10.77
N LEU A 121 -13.56 2.11 9.60
CA LEU A 121 -14.67 1.17 9.48
C LEU A 121 -14.27 -0.25 9.87
N ILE A 122 -13.07 -0.70 9.50
CA ILE A 122 -12.51 -1.98 9.93
C ILE A 122 -12.39 -2.02 11.47
N PHE A 123 -11.79 -0.99 12.06
CA PHE A 123 -11.64 -0.90 13.50
C PHE A 123 -13.00 -0.81 14.20
N LEU A 124 -13.99 -0.13 13.63
CA LEU A 124 -15.35 -0.06 14.15
C LEU A 124 -16.03 -1.43 14.14
N LEU A 125 -15.83 -2.23 13.10
CA LEU A 125 -16.35 -3.60 13.02
C LEU A 125 -15.72 -4.52 14.09
N ILE A 126 -14.46 -4.29 14.44
CA ILE A 126 -13.70 -5.08 15.43
C ILE A 126 -14.02 -4.61 16.86
N THR A 127 -13.87 -3.31 17.11
CA THR A 127 -13.96 -2.74 18.48
C THR A 127 -15.37 -2.44 18.92
N ARG A 128 -16.31 -2.26 17.98
CA ARG A 128 -17.68 -1.77 18.23
C ARG A 128 -17.72 -0.43 18.99
N ASN A 129 -16.63 0.33 18.96
CA ASN A 129 -16.45 1.59 19.65
C ASN A 129 -15.82 2.65 18.71
N PRO A 130 -16.55 3.72 18.34
CA PRO A 130 -16.06 4.72 17.40
C PRO A 130 -14.89 5.56 17.94
N LEU A 131 -14.81 5.77 19.27
CA LEU A 131 -13.69 6.49 19.88
C LEU A 131 -12.38 5.68 19.75
N LEU A 132 -12.41 4.38 20.10
CA LEU A 132 -11.25 3.50 19.94
C LEU A 132 -10.85 3.43 18.46
N SER A 133 -11.82 3.33 17.55
CA SER A 133 -11.58 3.27 16.10
C SER A 133 -10.88 4.54 15.57
N SER A 134 -11.25 5.71 16.10
CA SER A 134 -10.59 6.97 15.72
C SER A 134 -9.12 6.99 16.12
N PHE A 135 -8.80 6.62 17.36
CA PHE A 135 -7.42 6.60 17.82
C PHE A 135 -6.57 5.50 17.16
N LEU A 136 -7.16 4.34 16.87
CA LEU A 136 -6.50 3.31 16.05
C LEU A 136 -6.19 3.81 14.64
N SER A 137 -7.02 4.69 14.06
CA SER A 137 -6.74 5.28 12.74
C SER A 137 -5.49 6.16 12.73
N PHE A 138 -4.99 6.61 13.89
CA PHE A 138 -3.75 7.38 13.99
C PHE A 138 -2.52 6.60 13.52
N PHE A 139 -2.54 5.27 13.59
CA PHE A 139 -1.50 4.42 13.03
C PHE A 139 -1.26 4.70 11.55
N TYR A 140 -2.33 4.93 10.79
CA TYR A 140 -2.25 5.26 9.36
C TYR A 140 -2.08 6.77 9.16
N ILE A 141 -2.92 7.59 9.81
CA ILE A 141 -3.01 9.04 9.57
C ILE A 141 -1.69 9.76 9.82
N PHE A 142 -0.91 9.32 10.81
CA PHE A 142 0.34 9.97 11.24
C PHE A 142 1.58 9.09 11.02
N ASP A 143 1.56 8.19 10.05
CA ASP A 143 2.76 7.49 9.62
C ASP A 143 3.50 8.28 8.55
N ASN A 144 4.73 8.69 8.87
CA ASN A 144 5.56 9.53 8.00
C ASN A 144 5.90 8.85 6.67
N ALA A 145 6.23 7.54 6.68
CA ALA A 145 6.60 6.81 5.47
C ALA A 145 5.42 6.65 4.50
N LEU A 146 4.25 6.27 5.02
CA LEU A 146 3.03 6.15 4.21
C LEU A 146 2.66 7.50 3.56
N ILE A 147 2.72 8.60 4.34
CA ILE A 147 2.39 9.94 3.83
C ILE A 147 3.33 10.32 2.69
N VAL A 148 4.65 10.22 2.89
CA VAL A 148 5.65 10.59 1.87
C VAL A 148 5.40 9.85 0.57
N HIS A 149 5.24 8.53 0.64
CA HIS A 149 5.14 7.70 -0.55
C HIS A 149 3.81 7.87 -1.28
N ILE A 150 2.70 7.88 -0.54
CA ILE A 150 1.34 7.92 -1.11
C ILE A 150 1.00 9.31 -1.70
N ARG A 151 1.64 10.39 -1.26
CA ARG A 151 1.50 11.73 -1.85
C ARG A 151 2.14 11.85 -3.23
N GLY A 152 3.03 10.93 -3.61
CA GLY A 152 3.63 10.85 -4.94
C GLY A 152 2.71 10.18 -5.98
N ALA A 153 3.09 10.29 -7.26
CA ALA A 153 2.47 9.54 -8.34
C ALA A 153 2.93 8.06 -8.28
N MET A 154 2.56 7.38 -7.19
CA MET A 154 2.98 6.02 -6.85
C MET A 154 1.84 5.02 -6.99
N LEU A 155 2.20 3.76 -7.17
CA LEU A 155 1.21 2.66 -7.29
C LEU A 155 0.65 2.25 -5.93
N GLU A 156 1.38 2.54 -4.86
CA GLU A 156 1.04 2.12 -3.51
C GLU A 156 -0.20 2.82 -2.97
N GLY A 157 -0.47 4.08 -3.32
CA GLY A 157 -1.70 4.76 -2.91
C GLY A 157 -2.97 3.98 -3.30
N PRO A 158 -3.17 3.66 -4.59
CA PRO A 158 -4.25 2.78 -5.03
C PRO A 158 -4.17 1.36 -4.43
N LEU A 159 -2.97 0.77 -4.36
CA LEU A 159 -2.79 -0.59 -3.84
C LEU A 159 -3.26 -0.70 -2.38
N GLU A 160 -2.81 0.20 -1.51
CA GLU A 160 -3.16 0.20 -0.09
C GLU A 160 -4.65 0.46 0.14
N PHE A 161 -5.26 1.32 -0.68
CA PHE A 161 -6.71 1.53 -0.67
C PHE A 161 -7.46 0.23 -1.00
N PHE A 162 -7.09 -0.46 -2.09
CA PHE A 162 -7.77 -1.69 -2.47
C PHE A 162 -7.49 -2.84 -1.50
N CYS A 163 -6.26 -2.97 -0.97
CA CYS A 163 -5.94 -3.95 0.07
C CYS A 163 -6.79 -3.72 1.34
N THR A 164 -6.92 -2.47 1.77
CA THR A 164 -7.76 -2.10 2.92
C THR A 164 -9.25 -2.35 2.63
N ALA A 165 -9.72 -1.99 1.43
CA ALA A 165 -11.09 -2.28 1.00
C ALA A 165 -11.36 -3.79 0.97
N MET A 166 -10.40 -4.61 0.56
CA MET A 166 -10.53 -6.08 0.58
C MET A 166 -10.73 -6.62 2.01
N ILE A 167 -9.97 -6.09 2.99
CA ILE A 167 -10.15 -6.45 4.40
C ILE A 167 -11.55 -6.04 4.89
N LEU A 168 -12.00 -4.82 4.57
CA LEU A 168 -13.33 -4.35 4.96
C LEU A 168 -14.43 -5.22 4.36
N VAL A 169 -14.37 -5.49 3.04
CA VAL A 169 -15.36 -6.32 2.34
C VAL A 169 -15.35 -7.75 2.88
N PHE A 170 -14.18 -8.31 3.20
CA PHE A 170 -14.05 -9.62 3.86
C PHE A 170 -14.79 -9.65 5.21
N LEU A 171 -14.60 -8.64 6.06
CA LEU A 171 -15.28 -8.56 7.36
C LEU A 171 -16.79 -8.38 7.21
N LEU A 172 -17.24 -7.54 6.27
CA LEU A 172 -18.66 -7.34 5.96
C LEU A 172 -19.31 -8.59 5.39
N LEU A 173 -18.62 -9.36 4.55
CA LEU A 173 -19.08 -10.65 4.06
C LEU A 173 -19.31 -11.63 5.21
N LEU A 174 -18.36 -11.73 6.14
CA LEU A 174 -18.51 -12.61 7.31
C LEU A 174 -19.65 -12.17 8.24
N GLU A 175 -19.85 -10.87 8.43
CA GLU A 175 -20.91 -10.34 9.28
C GLU A 175 -22.30 -10.56 8.67
N HIS A 176 -22.44 -10.48 7.35
CA HIS A 176 -23.72 -10.55 6.64
C HIS A 176 -23.96 -11.87 5.91
N ARG A 177 -23.18 -12.91 6.19
CA ARG A 177 -23.26 -14.21 5.48
C ARG A 177 -24.64 -14.86 5.52
N GLU A 178 -25.43 -14.63 6.55
CA GLU A 178 -26.78 -15.18 6.70
C GLU A 178 -27.84 -14.40 5.88
N ARG A 179 -27.51 -13.19 5.39
CA ARG A 179 -28.41 -12.35 4.59
C ARG A 179 -28.10 -12.51 3.12
N GLN A 180 -28.84 -13.35 2.41
CA GLN A 180 -28.54 -13.76 1.04
C GLN A 180 -28.19 -12.60 0.08
N ARG A 181 -28.97 -11.50 0.06
CA ARG A 181 -28.69 -10.36 -0.84
C ARG A 181 -27.35 -9.68 -0.53
N LEU A 182 -27.07 -9.46 0.74
CA LEU A 182 -25.80 -8.85 1.18
C LEU A 182 -24.63 -9.80 0.96
N PHE A 183 -24.83 -11.10 1.19
CA PHE A 183 -23.82 -12.11 0.92
C PHE A 183 -23.39 -12.11 -0.56
N LEU A 184 -24.34 -12.10 -1.50
CA LEU A 184 -24.05 -12.04 -2.93
C LEU A 184 -23.34 -10.73 -3.30
N LEU A 185 -23.79 -9.58 -2.77
CA LEU A 185 -23.18 -8.28 -2.97
C LEU A 185 -21.71 -8.28 -2.50
N TRP A 186 -21.45 -8.68 -1.25
CA TRP A 186 -20.11 -8.66 -0.68
C TRP A 186 -19.19 -9.69 -1.36
N SER A 187 -19.72 -10.84 -1.79
CA SER A 187 -18.95 -11.82 -2.58
C SER A 187 -18.51 -11.25 -3.93
N THR A 188 -19.41 -10.53 -4.63
CA THR A 188 -19.08 -9.86 -5.89
C THR A 188 -18.05 -8.75 -5.67
N LEU A 189 -18.27 -7.91 -4.67
CA LEU A 189 -17.35 -6.82 -4.33
C LEU A 189 -15.96 -7.33 -3.91
N LEU A 190 -15.89 -8.47 -3.22
CA LEU A 190 -14.61 -9.11 -2.89
C LEU A 190 -13.83 -9.46 -4.16
N GLY A 191 -14.51 -9.99 -5.19
CA GLY A 191 -13.92 -10.27 -6.50
C GLY A 191 -13.47 -8.99 -7.21
N VAL A 192 -14.33 -7.96 -7.25
CA VAL A 192 -14.02 -6.64 -7.83
C VAL A 192 -12.77 -6.04 -7.22
N VAL A 193 -12.71 -5.97 -5.88
CA VAL A 193 -11.57 -5.36 -5.17
C VAL A 193 -10.30 -6.19 -5.35
N PHE A 194 -10.41 -7.53 -5.33
CA PHE A 194 -9.26 -8.39 -5.62
C PHE A 194 -8.72 -8.19 -7.04
N ALA A 195 -9.60 -8.00 -8.03
CA ALA A 195 -9.17 -7.65 -9.39
C ALA A 195 -8.44 -6.29 -9.44
N CYS A 196 -8.93 -5.28 -8.70
CA CYS A 196 -8.24 -3.98 -8.59
C CYS A 196 -6.83 -4.15 -7.98
N ILE A 197 -6.67 -4.95 -6.93
CA ILE A 197 -5.37 -5.28 -6.34
C ILE A 197 -4.46 -5.91 -7.40
N MET A 198 -4.94 -6.99 -8.05
CA MET A 198 -4.16 -7.77 -9.02
C MET A 198 -3.79 -6.98 -10.28
N THR A 199 -4.60 -6.00 -10.65
CA THR A 199 -4.33 -5.10 -11.78
C THR A 199 -3.54 -3.85 -11.41
N THR A 200 -3.26 -3.63 -10.11
CA THR A 200 -2.37 -2.55 -9.62
C THR A 200 -0.94 -3.06 -9.40
N LYS A 201 -0.77 -4.12 -8.59
CA LYS A 201 0.55 -4.68 -8.28
C LYS A 201 0.43 -6.15 -7.85
N ILE A 202 1.27 -7.02 -8.44
CA ILE A 202 1.22 -8.47 -8.18
C ILE A 202 1.48 -8.81 -6.70
N LEU A 203 2.22 -7.97 -5.98
CA LEU A 203 2.53 -8.18 -4.57
C LEU A 203 1.28 -8.34 -3.69
N GLY A 204 0.16 -7.75 -4.11
CA GLY A 204 -1.14 -7.91 -3.45
C GLY A 204 -1.80 -9.29 -3.62
N LEU A 205 -1.21 -10.20 -4.42
CA LEU A 205 -1.72 -11.58 -4.59
C LEU A 205 -1.87 -12.30 -3.25
N VAL A 206 -1.11 -11.94 -2.23
CA VAL A 206 -1.20 -12.55 -0.89
C VAL A 206 -2.63 -12.52 -0.33
N PHE A 207 -3.43 -11.52 -0.70
CA PHE A 207 -4.84 -11.40 -0.28
C PHE A 207 -5.76 -12.51 -0.80
N ILE A 208 -5.32 -13.33 -1.76
CA ILE A 208 -6.04 -14.56 -2.17
C ILE A 208 -6.28 -15.49 -0.98
N LEU A 209 -5.42 -15.42 0.05
CA LEU A 209 -5.54 -16.23 1.26
C LEU A 209 -6.77 -15.89 2.12
N LEU A 210 -7.46 -14.78 1.85
CA LEU A 210 -8.76 -14.51 2.47
C LEU A 210 -9.87 -15.42 1.91
N ILE A 211 -9.71 -15.97 0.69
CA ILE A 211 -10.68 -16.89 0.09
C ILE A 211 -10.82 -18.19 0.90
N PRO A 212 -9.75 -18.95 1.19
CA PRO A 212 -9.82 -20.11 2.10
C PRO A 212 -10.44 -19.78 3.45
N ALA A 213 -10.18 -18.59 4.00
CA ALA A 213 -10.76 -18.16 5.27
C ALA A 213 -12.29 -17.95 5.18
N VAL A 214 -12.79 -17.41 4.05
CA VAL A 214 -14.23 -17.34 3.77
C VAL A 214 -14.82 -18.75 3.65
N LEU A 215 -14.20 -19.63 2.85
CA LEU A 215 -14.66 -20.99 2.65
C LEU A 215 -14.76 -21.78 3.95
N TRP A 216 -13.78 -21.62 4.84
CA TRP A 216 -13.82 -22.22 6.18
C TRP A 216 -15.10 -21.86 6.95
N LYS A 217 -15.55 -20.60 6.81
CA LYS A 217 -16.77 -20.10 7.48
C LYS A 217 -18.06 -20.52 6.79
N LEU A 218 -18.01 -20.93 5.52
CA LEU A 218 -19.15 -21.38 4.75
C LEU A 218 -19.36 -22.90 4.80
N LEU A 219 -18.34 -23.66 5.22
CA LEU A 219 -18.47 -25.11 5.35
C LEU A 219 -19.50 -25.51 6.40
N PRO A 220 -20.30 -26.57 6.16
CA PRO A 220 -20.25 -27.50 5.00
C PRO A 220 -21.25 -27.18 3.85
N ASP A 221 -21.82 -25.98 3.77
CA ASP A 221 -22.86 -25.63 2.78
C ASP A 221 -22.27 -25.44 1.37
N GLY A 222 -22.26 -26.51 0.59
CA GLY A 222 -21.75 -26.49 -0.78
C GLY A 222 -22.51 -25.57 -1.74
N ARG A 223 -23.81 -25.30 -1.51
CA ARG A 223 -24.59 -24.37 -2.34
C ARG A 223 -24.15 -22.93 -2.12
N THR A 224 -23.93 -22.54 -0.88
CA THR A 224 -23.43 -21.22 -0.53
C THR A 224 -22.00 -21.02 -1.02
N ILE A 225 -21.14 -22.05 -0.93
CA ILE A 225 -19.81 -22.04 -1.53
C ILE A 225 -19.89 -21.82 -3.06
N GLY A 226 -20.74 -22.54 -3.77
CA GLY A 226 -20.93 -22.37 -5.21
C GLY A 226 -21.37 -20.94 -5.57
N ARG A 227 -22.35 -20.36 -4.83
CA ARG A 227 -22.79 -18.98 -5.02
C ARG A 227 -21.67 -17.97 -4.76
N PHE A 228 -20.88 -18.18 -3.72
CA PHE A 228 -19.71 -17.35 -3.43
C PHE A 228 -18.76 -17.32 -4.61
N PHE A 229 -18.35 -18.49 -5.13
CA PHE A 229 -17.41 -18.56 -6.25
C PHE A 229 -17.95 -17.90 -7.51
N VAL A 230 -19.23 -18.14 -7.87
CA VAL A 230 -19.84 -17.51 -9.04
C VAL A 230 -19.81 -15.99 -8.91
N CYS A 231 -20.26 -15.43 -7.78
CA CYS A 231 -20.28 -13.99 -7.56
C CYS A 231 -18.87 -13.38 -7.53
N PHE A 232 -17.94 -14.03 -6.83
CA PHE A 232 -16.55 -13.61 -6.76
C PHE A 232 -15.90 -13.58 -8.14
N LEU A 233 -16.03 -14.67 -8.91
CA LEU A 233 -15.44 -14.77 -10.25
C LEU A 233 -16.07 -13.78 -11.23
N LEU A 234 -17.37 -13.55 -11.19
CA LEU A 234 -18.03 -12.53 -12.02
C LEU A 234 -17.46 -11.13 -11.71
N GLY A 235 -17.36 -10.76 -10.44
CA GLY A 235 -16.78 -9.48 -10.04
C GLY A 235 -15.31 -9.36 -10.44
N PHE A 236 -14.52 -10.40 -10.19
CA PHE A 236 -13.11 -10.45 -10.54
C PHE A 236 -12.89 -10.34 -12.05
N LEU A 237 -13.50 -11.21 -12.84
CA LEU A 237 -13.29 -11.24 -14.29
C LEU A 237 -13.77 -9.97 -14.98
N ALA A 238 -14.90 -9.39 -14.55
CA ALA A 238 -15.40 -8.14 -15.12
C ALA A 238 -14.37 -7.01 -15.02
N VAL A 239 -13.79 -6.79 -13.84
CA VAL A 239 -12.82 -5.72 -13.62
C VAL A 239 -11.46 -6.08 -14.23
N TYR A 240 -10.99 -7.30 -14.03
CA TYR A 240 -9.69 -7.74 -14.52
C TYR A 240 -9.58 -7.62 -16.05
N ILE A 241 -10.59 -8.12 -16.76
CA ILE A 241 -10.66 -8.03 -18.22
C ILE A 241 -10.81 -6.57 -18.66
N ALA A 242 -11.68 -5.78 -18.01
CA ALA A 242 -11.88 -4.39 -18.37
C ALA A 242 -10.60 -3.57 -18.25
N VAL A 243 -9.84 -3.70 -17.14
CA VAL A 243 -8.61 -2.96 -16.92
C VAL A 243 -7.53 -3.29 -17.96
N TRP A 244 -7.29 -4.58 -18.21
CA TRP A 244 -6.33 -5.00 -19.23
C TRP A 244 -6.78 -4.64 -20.65
N HIS A 245 -8.07 -4.72 -20.94
CA HIS A 245 -8.61 -4.31 -22.23
C HIS A 245 -8.42 -2.81 -22.48
N ILE A 246 -8.67 -1.98 -21.47
CA ILE A 246 -8.42 -0.53 -21.55
C ILE A 246 -6.94 -0.26 -21.84
N HIS A 247 -6.03 -0.92 -21.12
CA HIS A 247 -4.59 -0.81 -21.36
C HIS A 247 -4.22 -1.09 -22.82
N PHE A 248 -4.69 -2.20 -23.37
CA PHE A 248 -4.40 -2.58 -24.76
C PHE A 248 -5.08 -1.66 -25.78
N ALA A 249 -6.30 -1.24 -25.51
CA ALA A 249 -7.05 -0.36 -26.40
C ALA A 249 -6.47 1.06 -26.49
N LEU A 250 -5.79 1.54 -25.43
CA LEU A 250 -5.10 2.83 -25.43
C LEU A 250 -3.80 2.81 -26.22
N GLY A 251 -3.08 1.70 -26.27
CA GLY A 251 -1.81 1.55 -27.01
C GLY A 251 -2.04 1.34 -28.51
N LYS A 252 -2.15 2.42 -29.28
CA LYS A 252 -2.53 2.40 -30.71
C LYS A 252 -1.35 2.58 -31.66
N ARG A 253 -0.26 3.21 -31.23
CA ARG A 253 0.90 3.54 -32.06
C ARG A 253 2.21 3.24 -31.36
N VAL A 254 3.22 2.88 -32.14
CA VAL A 254 4.59 2.72 -31.67
C VAL A 254 5.37 4.00 -31.99
N VAL A 255 6.19 4.46 -31.04
CA VAL A 255 7.14 5.55 -31.24
C VAL A 255 8.47 4.94 -31.64
N PRO A 256 8.96 5.17 -32.90
CA PRO A 256 10.16 4.49 -33.41
C PRO A 256 11.43 4.79 -32.62
N THR A 257 11.51 5.96 -32.02
CA THR A 257 12.67 6.43 -31.25
C THR A 257 12.68 5.95 -29.80
N LEU A 258 11.57 5.32 -29.34
CA LEU A 258 11.49 4.80 -27.99
C LEU A 258 12.33 3.52 -27.88
N PRO A 259 13.35 3.45 -27.03
CA PRO A 259 14.11 2.24 -26.76
C PRO A 259 13.29 1.27 -25.90
N ASP A 260 12.10 0.89 -26.40
CA ASP A 260 11.18 0.01 -25.70
C ASP A 260 11.51 -1.45 -25.98
N ASN A 261 12.26 -2.06 -25.08
CA ASN A 261 12.54 -3.49 -25.11
C ASN A 261 11.27 -4.33 -25.13
N GLY A 262 10.16 -3.84 -24.54
CA GLY A 262 8.88 -4.52 -24.55
C GLY A 262 8.32 -4.72 -25.95
N TYR A 263 8.31 -3.70 -26.79
CA TYR A 263 7.88 -3.84 -28.19
C TYR A 263 8.73 -4.84 -28.97
N TYR A 264 10.06 -4.81 -28.80
CA TYR A 264 10.95 -5.75 -29.48
C TYR A 264 10.75 -7.20 -28.99
N GLN A 265 10.32 -7.40 -27.77
CA GLN A 265 10.01 -8.71 -27.19
C GLN A 265 8.58 -9.18 -27.51
N ALA A 266 7.71 -8.30 -28.03
CA ALA A 266 6.36 -8.66 -28.42
C ALA A 266 6.37 -9.73 -29.52
N SER A 267 5.45 -10.68 -29.45
CA SER A 267 5.29 -11.73 -30.47
C SER A 267 4.95 -11.13 -31.82
N PRO A 268 5.25 -11.84 -32.95
CA PRO A 268 4.83 -11.42 -34.28
C PRO A 268 3.32 -11.14 -34.38
N ALA A 269 2.50 -11.93 -33.69
CA ALA A 269 1.05 -11.73 -33.65
C ALA A 269 0.68 -10.39 -32.99
N SER A 270 1.29 -10.04 -31.86
CA SER A 270 1.09 -8.72 -31.20
C SER A 270 1.56 -7.57 -32.07
N LYS A 271 2.70 -7.70 -32.74
CA LYS A 271 3.20 -6.68 -33.69
C LYS A 271 2.25 -6.47 -34.87
N GLN A 272 1.65 -7.55 -35.39
CA GLN A 272 0.64 -7.47 -36.46
C GLN A 272 -0.65 -6.78 -35.96
N LEU A 273 -1.08 -7.07 -34.73
CA LEU A 273 -2.25 -6.40 -34.14
C LEU A 273 -2.02 -4.89 -33.98
N LEU A 274 -0.81 -4.48 -33.56
CA LEU A 274 -0.42 -3.07 -33.50
C LEU A 274 -0.41 -2.42 -34.87
N ALA A 275 0.24 -3.04 -35.85
CA ALA A 275 0.30 -2.54 -37.21
C ALA A 275 -1.05 -2.37 -37.89
N THR A 276 -2.02 -3.22 -37.55
CA THR A 276 -3.40 -3.18 -38.08
C THR A 276 -4.38 -2.37 -37.22
N GLY A 277 -3.94 -1.76 -36.12
CA GLY A 277 -4.77 -1.00 -35.19
C GLY A 277 -5.83 -1.83 -34.44
N ARG A 278 -5.63 -3.14 -34.32
CA ARG A 278 -6.62 -4.08 -33.72
C ARG A 278 -6.34 -4.41 -32.25
N THR A 279 -5.52 -3.66 -31.54
CA THR A 279 -5.20 -3.89 -30.12
C THR A 279 -6.42 -3.82 -29.20
N GLY A 280 -7.47 -3.06 -29.55
CA GLY A 280 -8.74 -2.98 -28.82
C GLY A 280 -9.75 -4.11 -29.14
N SER A 281 -9.40 -5.11 -29.97
CA SER A 281 -10.28 -6.24 -30.26
C SER A 281 -10.29 -7.26 -29.11
N PHE A 282 -11.44 -7.78 -28.74
CA PHE A 282 -11.55 -8.88 -27.77
C PHE A 282 -10.80 -10.16 -28.23
N LEU A 283 -10.69 -10.40 -29.54
CA LEU A 283 -9.90 -11.52 -30.06
C LEU A 283 -8.38 -11.32 -29.89
N ALA A 284 -7.94 -10.09 -29.81
CA ALA A 284 -6.53 -9.76 -29.54
C ALA A 284 -6.15 -9.93 -28.04
N PHE A 285 -7.14 -9.87 -27.14
CA PHE A 285 -6.93 -9.84 -25.70
C PHE A 285 -6.03 -10.97 -25.17
N PRO A 286 -6.28 -12.28 -25.46
CA PRO A 286 -5.43 -13.34 -24.91
C PRO A 286 -4.00 -13.30 -25.45
N ILE A 287 -3.78 -12.84 -26.67
CA ILE A 287 -2.44 -12.72 -27.27
C ILE A 287 -1.66 -11.62 -26.57
N LEU A 288 -2.27 -10.42 -26.44
CA LEU A 288 -1.63 -9.27 -25.80
C LEU A 288 -1.39 -9.51 -24.30
N LEU A 289 -2.34 -10.18 -23.63
CA LEU A 289 -2.21 -10.53 -22.21
C LEU A 289 -1.05 -11.50 -21.98
N ARG A 290 -0.91 -12.52 -22.82
CA ARG A 290 0.20 -13.48 -22.75
C ARG A 290 1.55 -12.76 -22.89
N ASP A 291 1.67 -11.87 -23.85
CA ASP A 291 2.91 -11.14 -24.12
C ASP A 291 3.22 -10.17 -22.96
N ALA A 292 2.20 -9.49 -22.40
CA ALA A 292 2.37 -8.63 -21.23
C ALA A 292 2.91 -9.41 -20.01
N PHE A 293 2.35 -10.60 -19.73
CA PHE A 293 2.88 -11.45 -18.64
C PHE A 293 4.28 -12.00 -18.94
N GLY A 294 4.56 -12.31 -20.21
CA GLY A 294 5.91 -12.69 -20.67
C GLY A 294 6.93 -11.59 -20.38
N PHE A 295 6.56 -10.35 -20.69
CA PHE A 295 7.40 -9.18 -20.42
C PHE A 295 7.60 -8.94 -18.90
N ILE A 296 6.52 -8.98 -18.09
CA ILE A 296 6.60 -8.87 -16.63
C ILE A 296 7.57 -9.89 -16.04
N ALA A 297 7.46 -11.16 -16.47
CA ALA A 297 8.33 -12.22 -16.03
C ALA A 297 9.80 -12.02 -16.45
N HIS A 298 10.03 -11.56 -17.68
CA HIS A 298 11.36 -11.24 -18.20
C HIS A 298 12.00 -10.09 -17.43
N TYR A 299 11.28 -9.00 -17.25
CA TYR A 299 11.74 -7.82 -16.51
C TYR A 299 12.15 -8.18 -15.07
N ASN A 300 11.29 -8.93 -14.36
CA ASN A 300 11.58 -9.33 -12.97
C ASN A 300 12.84 -10.22 -12.85
N ARG A 301 13.18 -11.01 -13.88
CA ARG A 301 14.41 -11.80 -13.90
C ARG A 301 15.66 -10.96 -14.15
N GLY A 302 15.53 -9.86 -14.90
CA GLY A 302 16.62 -8.93 -15.21
C GLY A 302 16.91 -7.92 -14.09
N THR A 303 16.04 -7.77 -13.10
CA THR A 303 16.26 -6.82 -12.01
C THR A 303 17.38 -7.31 -11.08
N PRO A 304 18.34 -6.44 -10.68
CA PRO A 304 19.45 -6.81 -9.81
C PRO A 304 19.00 -7.40 -8.47
N ARG A 305 19.84 -8.24 -7.87
CA ARG A 305 19.67 -8.71 -6.50
C ARG A 305 20.11 -7.63 -5.52
N LEU A 306 19.60 -7.73 -4.27
CA LEU A 306 20.05 -6.87 -3.19
C LEU A 306 21.55 -7.09 -2.92
N ASP A 307 22.30 -6.00 -3.03
CA ASP A 307 23.72 -5.94 -2.71
C ASP A 307 23.97 -4.88 -1.63
N LEU A 308 24.06 -5.30 -0.39
CA LEU A 308 24.28 -4.42 0.75
C LEU A 308 25.70 -3.79 0.76
N CYS A 309 26.62 -4.29 -0.05
CA CYS A 309 27.97 -3.76 -0.17
C CYS A 309 28.09 -2.64 -1.19
N LYS A 310 27.04 -2.43 -2.00
CA LYS A 310 26.97 -1.31 -2.94
C LYS A 310 26.70 -0.01 -2.15
N PRO A 311 27.52 1.04 -2.32
CA PRO A 311 27.42 2.30 -1.53
C PRO A 311 26.06 2.98 -1.63
N ASP A 312 25.42 2.98 -2.82
CA ASP A 312 24.16 3.67 -3.09
C ASP A 312 22.96 2.73 -3.09
N GLU A 313 23.08 1.53 -2.49
CA GLU A 313 21.97 0.58 -2.43
C GLU A 313 20.84 1.11 -1.56
N ASN A 314 19.66 1.30 -2.14
CA ASN A 314 18.44 1.72 -1.44
C ASN A 314 17.54 0.56 -1.03
N GLY A 315 17.82 -0.65 -1.54
CA GLY A 315 17.13 -1.86 -1.16
C GLY A 315 17.38 -2.25 0.29
N SER A 316 16.48 -3.03 0.87
CA SER A 316 16.58 -3.48 2.26
C SER A 316 16.15 -4.94 2.43
N PRO A 317 16.77 -5.67 3.37
CA PRO A 317 16.33 -7.02 3.72
C PRO A 317 14.90 -6.97 4.31
N PHE A 318 14.05 -7.85 3.85
CA PHE A 318 12.63 -7.86 4.24
C PHE A 318 12.42 -8.12 5.74
N PHE A 319 13.31 -8.84 6.40
CA PHE A 319 13.20 -9.15 7.83
C PHE A 319 13.50 -7.94 8.74
N ASP A 320 14.13 -6.89 8.22
CA ASP A 320 14.41 -5.65 8.95
C ASP A 320 13.32 -4.59 8.79
N TRP A 321 12.36 -4.81 7.87
CA TRP A 321 11.28 -3.83 7.61
C TRP A 321 10.42 -3.52 8.84
N PRO A 322 10.05 -4.49 9.71
CA PRO A 322 9.20 -4.18 10.87
C PRO A 322 9.77 -3.14 11.84
N ILE A 323 11.09 -2.93 11.84
CA ILE A 323 11.76 -1.90 12.64
C ILE A 323 12.09 -0.63 11.85
N GLY A 324 11.63 -0.54 10.60
CA GLY A 324 11.83 0.62 9.73
C GLY A 324 13.26 0.79 9.23
N ALA A 325 14.04 -0.29 9.15
CA ALA A 325 15.43 -0.24 8.74
C ALA A 325 15.59 0.28 7.31
N ARG A 326 16.66 1.05 7.08
CA ARG A 326 17.07 1.58 5.77
C ARG A 326 16.03 2.52 5.16
N ALA A 327 15.82 3.65 5.79
CA ALA A 327 15.08 4.78 5.23
C ALA A 327 15.66 5.21 3.87
N ILE A 328 14.81 5.69 2.98
CA ILE A 328 15.21 6.04 1.62
C ILE A 328 15.11 7.55 1.44
N ASN A 329 16.20 8.17 1.00
CA ASN A 329 16.20 9.57 0.58
C ASN A 329 15.60 9.66 -0.83
N TYR A 330 14.37 10.15 -0.94
CA TYR A 330 13.69 10.32 -2.23
C TYR A 330 14.14 11.54 -3.00
N ARG A 331 14.47 12.61 -2.27
CA ARG A 331 14.93 13.88 -2.82
C ARG A 331 15.59 14.74 -1.75
N TRP A 332 16.54 15.54 -2.15
CA TRP A 332 17.06 16.64 -1.35
C TRP A 332 17.39 17.87 -2.23
N GLU A 333 17.38 19.04 -1.63
CA GLU A 333 17.86 20.29 -2.22
C GLU A 333 18.34 21.25 -1.14
N THR A 334 19.14 22.23 -1.52
CA THR A 334 19.54 23.34 -0.65
C THR A 334 19.10 24.67 -1.24
N PRO A 335 18.18 25.41 -0.58
CA PRO A 335 17.73 26.71 -1.07
C PRO A 335 18.74 27.84 -0.86
N ASP A 336 19.61 27.74 0.14
CA ASP A 336 20.50 28.81 0.60
C ASP A 336 21.93 28.36 0.94
N GLY A 337 22.27 27.10 0.70
CA GLY A 337 23.57 26.51 1.04
C GLY A 337 23.79 26.21 2.53
N ASN A 338 22.91 26.68 3.43
CA ASN A 338 23.01 26.49 4.89
C ASN A 338 21.91 25.61 5.46
N THR A 339 20.77 25.56 4.80
CA THR A 339 19.67 24.69 5.12
C THR A 339 19.39 23.70 3.99
N TYR A 340 18.87 22.54 4.35
CA TYR A 340 18.60 21.44 3.44
C TYR A 340 17.18 20.98 3.59
N ARG A 341 16.49 20.74 2.48
CA ARG A 341 15.18 20.10 2.43
C ARG A 341 15.38 18.65 2.03
N TYR A 342 14.83 17.74 2.80
CA TYR A 342 14.88 16.31 2.53
C TYR A 342 13.49 15.74 2.44
N LEU A 343 13.24 14.90 1.45
CA LEU A 343 12.06 14.04 1.39
C LEU A 343 12.51 12.61 1.67
N TYR A 344 12.24 12.13 2.88
CA TYR A 344 12.70 10.82 3.32
C TYR A 344 11.53 9.86 3.53
N LEU A 345 11.65 8.65 2.97
CA LEU A 345 10.81 7.53 3.37
C LEU A 345 11.30 7.03 4.74
N GLN A 346 10.93 7.74 5.79
CA GLN A 346 11.23 7.43 7.18
C GLN A 346 9.95 7.00 7.90
N SER A 347 9.96 5.82 8.52
CA SER A 347 8.85 5.32 9.32
C SER A 347 8.56 6.21 10.54
N ASN A 348 7.30 6.25 10.99
CA ASN A 348 7.01 6.68 12.35
C ASN A 348 7.37 5.54 13.31
N PRO A 349 8.44 5.66 14.13
CA PRO A 349 8.92 4.54 14.94
C PRO A 349 7.90 4.07 15.98
N VAL A 350 7.06 4.97 16.52
CA VAL A 350 6.02 4.57 17.48
C VAL A 350 4.98 3.69 16.80
N VAL A 351 4.57 4.03 15.57
CA VAL A 351 3.63 3.23 14.78
C VAL A 351 4.21 1.85 14.46
N TRP A 352 5.41 1.81 13.87
CA TRP A 352 5.98 0.56 13.38
C TRP A 352 6.36 -0.40 14.50
N LEU A 353 7.01 0.09 15.55
CA LEU A 353 7.39 -0.74 16.69
C LEU A 353 6.18 -1.25 17.49
N THR A 354 5.14 -0.41 17.67
CA THR A 354 3.89 -0.85 18.32
C THR A 354 3.17 -1.90 17.47
N THR A 355 3.13 -1.71 16.15
CA THR A 355 2.53 -2.68 15.23
C THR A 355 3.28 -4.01 15.26
N PHE A 356 4.61 -3.97 15.22
CA PHE A 356 5.45 -5.17 15.31
C PHE A 356 5.28 -5.89 16.65
N ALA A 357 5.25 -5.16 17.76
CA ALA A 357 4.97 -5.72 19.08
C ALA A 357 3.57 -6.38 19.15
N ALA A 358 2.56 -5.77 18.51
CA ALA A 358 1.23 -6.36 18.43
C ALA A 358 1.21 -7.65 17.61
N VAL A 359 1.97 -7.75 16.52
CA VAL A 359 2.11 -8.99 15.73
C VAL A 359 2.76 -10.09 16.58
N ILE A 360 3.86 -9.80 17.29
CA ILE A 360 4.50 -10.76 18.20
C ILE A 360 3.51 -11.23 19.28
N LEU A 361 2.78 -10.29 19.88
CA LEU A 361 1.80 -10.62 20.92
C LEU A 361 0.64 -11.46 20.36
N ALA A 362 0.19 -11.20 19.13
CA ALA A 362 -0.81 -12.04 18.46
C ALA A 362 -0.33 -13.48 18.27
N ILE A 363 0.93 -13.66 17.84
CA ILE A 363 1.56 -14.98 17.73
C ILE A 363 1.61 -15.68 19.10
N CYS A 364 2.05 -14.96 20.16
CA CYS A 364 2.09 -15.51 21.51
C CYS A 364 0.70 -15.92 22.02
N LEU A 365 -0.34 -15.11 21.78
CA LEU A 365 -1.73 -15.40 22.15
C LEU A 365 -2.24 -16.65 21.41
N LEU A 366 -1.97 -16.77 20.12
CA LEU A 366 -2.37 -17.93 19.32
C LEU A 366 -1.66 -19.18 19.77
N VAL A 367 -0.34 -19.17 19.87
CA VAL A 367 0.48 -20.33 20.33
C VAL A 367 0.04 -20.73 21.74
N GLY A 368 -0.09 -19.77 22.66
CA GLY A 368 -0.57 -20.00 24.02
C GLY A 368 -1.96 -20.65 24.04
N SER A 369 -2.88 -20.22 23.15
CA SER A 369 -4.23 -20.79 23.06
C SER A 369 -4.25 -22.26 22.57
N PHE A 370 -3.21 -22.71 21.89
CA PHE A 370 -3.08 -24.10 21.46
C PHE A 370 -2.37 -24.99 22.51
N LEU A 371 -1.30 -24.47 23.14
CA LEU A 371 -0.48 -25.21 24.09
C LEU A 371 -1.10 -25.30 25.49
N ALA A 372 -1.72 -24.24 25.94
CA ALA A 372 -2.38 -24.13 27.23
C ALA A 372 -3.71 -23.37 27.05
N PRO A 373 -4.80 -24.07 26.69
CA PRO A 373 -6.07 -23.41 26.41
C PRO A 373 -6.49 -22.53 27.57
N PRO A 374 -6.73 -21.22 27.31
CA PRO A 374 -7.10 -20.29 28.37
C PRO A 374 -8.48 -20.65 28.93
N ARG A 375 -8.72 -20.37 30.22
CA ARG A 375 -10.05 -20.56 30.86
C ARG A 375 -11.16 -19.84 30.10
N GLN A 376 -10.85 -18.74 29.43
CA GLN A 376 -11.75 -18.03 28.53
C GLN A 376 -11.14 -18.04 27.12
N PRO A 377 -11.84 -18.63 26.13
CA PRO A 377 -11.35 -18.67 24.76
C PRO A 377 -11.20 -17.26 24.18
N LEU A 378 -10.25 -17.09 23.25
CA LEU A 378 -10.09 -15.82 22.52
C LEU A 378 -11.35 -15.51 21.72
N THR A 379 -11.89 -14.32 21.89
CA THR A 379 -13.12 -13.85 21.23
C THR A 379 -12.95 -13.77 19.71
N HIS A 380 -11.79 -13.24 19.25
CA HIS A 380 -11.48 -13.03 17.85
C HIS A 380 -10.45 -14.04 17.31
N ARG A 381 -10.34 -15.23 17.92
CA ARG A 381 -9.33 -16.24 17.53
C ARG A 381 -9.25 -16.49 16.03
N PHE A 382 -10.40 -16.60 15.35
CA PHE A 382 -10.44 -16.82 13.90
C PHE A 382 -9.78 -15.66 13.14
N LEU A 383 -10.14 -14.41 13.42
CA LEU A 383 -9.58 -13.24 12.76
C LEU A 383 -8.08 -13.09 13.07
N LEU A 384 -7.67 -13.35 14.31
CA LEU A 384 -6.24 -13.38 14.67
C LEU A 384 -5.48 -14.41 13.85
N MET A 385 -6.00 -15.64 13.68
CA MET A 385 -5.37 -16.65 12.83
C MET A 385 -5.28 -16.20 11.37
N VAL A 386 -6.35 -15.64 10.82
CA VAL A 386 -6.40 -15.17 9.43
C VAL A 386 -5.37 -14.06 9.18
N PHE A 387 -5.40 -12.99 9.98
CA PHE A 387 -4.53 -11.85 9.74
C PHE A 387 -3.07 -12.09 10.11
N THR A 388 -2.80 -12.87 11.19
CA THR A 388 -1.42 -13.29 11.50
C THR A 388 -0.87 -14.23 10.42
N GLY A 389 -1.71 -15.14 9.90
CA GLY A 389 -1.37 -16.00 8.77
C GLY A 389 -1.11 -15.19 7.49
N LEU A 390 -1.93 -14.19 7.19
CA LEU A 390 -1.75 -13.30 6.05
C LEU A 390 -0.45 -12.50 6.16
N TYR A 391 -0.15 -11.93 7.33
CA TYR A 391 1.10 -11.25 7.63
C TYR A 391 2.31 -12.15 7.41
N ALA A 392 2.33 -13.34 8.01
CA ALA A 392 3.42 -14.30 7.87
C ALA A 392 3.59 -14.78 6.41
N SER A 393 2.48 -15.03 5.71
CA SER A 393 2.50 -15.48 4.31
C SER A 393 3.10 -14.44 3.38
N PHE A 394 2.94 -13.13 3.66
CA PHE A 394 3.61 -12.08 2.91
C PHE A 394 5.14 -12.22 3.02
N PHE A 395 5.67 -12.42 4.23
CA PHE A 395 7.11 -12.61 4.42
C PHE A 395 7.63 -13.88 3.75
N VAL A 396 6.86 -14.97 3.78
CA VAL A 396 7.20 -16.19 3.02
C VAL A 396 7.23 -15.90 1.52
N ALA A 397 6.25 -15.16 0.99
CA ALA A 397 6.22 -14.80 -0.43
C ALA A 397 7.43 -13.93 -0.84
N VAL A 398 7.73 -12.86 -0.08
CA VAL A 398 8.85 -11.98 -0.42
C VAL A 398 10.21 -12.65 -0.23
N SER A 399 10.35 -13.63 0.67
CA SER A 399 11.59 -14.42 0.83
C SER A 399 11.95 -15.25 -0.41
N ARG A 400 10.99 -15.47 -1.31
CA ARG A 400 11.20 -16.18 -2.59
C ARG A 400 11.54 -15.24 -3.75
N ILE A 401 11.47 -13.93 -3.52
CA ILE A 401 11.80 -12.93 -4.53
C ILE A 401 13.29 -12.63 -4.47
N SER A 402 14.01 -12.92 -5.55
CA SER A 402 15.48 -12.78 -5.61
C SER A 402 15.96 -11.37 -5.97
N ARG A 403 15.08 -10.51 -6.52
CA ARG A 403 15.42 -9.13 -6.88
C ARG A 403 15.47 -8.23 -5.66
N VAL A 404 16.10 -7.07 -5.81
CA VAL A 404 16.09 -6.00 -4.80
C VAL A 404 14.65 -5.59 -4.46
N LEU A 405 14.40 -5.45 -3.17
CA LEU A 405 13.15 -4.94 -2.61
C LEU A 405 13.45 -3.74 -1.70
N TYR A 406 12.48 -2.90 -1.48
CA TYR A 406 12.61 -1.63 -0.77
C TYR A 406 11.66 -1.57 0.43
N LEU A 407 11.94 -0.69 1.38
CA LEU A 407 11.18 -0.53 2.62
C LEU A 407 9.66 -0.34 2.39
N TYR A 408 9.24 0.37 1.34
CA TYR A 408 7.80 0.59 1.05
C TYR A 408 7.03 -0.68 0.66
N HIS A 409 7.71 -1.79 0.33
CA HIS A 409 7.02 -3.07 0.15
C HIS A 409 6.41 -3.59 1.46
N TYR A 410 6.87 -3.08 2.61
CA TYR A 410 6.31 -3.41 3.91
C TYR A 410 4.93 -2.77 4.19
N PHE A 411 4.45 -1.84 3.39
CA PHE A 411 3.17 -1.17 3.64
C PHE A 411 1.99 -2.15 3.68
N ILE A 412 1.96 -3.14 2.80
CA ILE A 412 0.93 -4.20 2.82
C ILE A 412 0.89 -4.93 4.17
N PRO A 413 1.98 -5.56 4.66
CA PRO A 413 1.95 -6.19 5.98
C PRO A 413 1.77 -5.19 7.13
N LEU A 414 2.19 -3.94 6.98
CA LEU A 414 1.96 -2.89 7.98
C LEU A 414 0.46 -2.64 8.19
N LEU A 415 -0.33 -2.50 7.11
CA LEU A 415 -1.79 -2.37 7.18
C LEU A 415 -2.45 -3.60 7.83
N VAL A 416 -2.01 -4.79 7.48
CA VAL A 416 -2.46 -6.03 8.14
C VAL A 416 -2.09 -6.00 9.63
N GLY A 417 -0.92 -5.49 9.96
CA GLY A 417 -0.44 -5.29 11.33
C GLY A 417 -1.33 -4.33 12.13
N PHE A 418 -1.86 -3.26 11.52
CA PHE A 418 -2.82 -2.36 12.18
C PHE A 418 -4.11 -3.09 12.57
N VAL A 419 -4.60 -3.99 11.71
CA VAL A 419 -5.76 -4.83 12.01
C VAL A 419 -5.44 -5.80 13.16
N ILE A 420 -4.26 -6.43 13.13
CA ILE A 420 -3.78 -7.30 14.23
C ILE A 420 -3.70 -6.50 15.54
N ALA A 421 -3.16 -5.29 15.53
CA ALA A 421 -3.07 -4.45 16.72
C ALA A 421 -4.46 -4.16 17.34
N SER A 422 -5.46 -3.89 16.51
CA SER A 422 -6.84 -3.70 16.96
C SER A 422 -7.43 -4.96 17.59
N LEU A 423 -7.19 -6.14 17.01
CA LEU A 423 -7.64 -7.44 17.54
C LEU A 423 -6.95 -7.75 18.86
N VAL A 424 -5.64 -7.55 18.96
CA VAL A 424 -4.86 -7.74 20.19
C VAL A 424 -5.37 -6.83 21.31
N LEU A 425 -5.66 -5.55 21.01
CA LEU A 425 -6.24 -4.62 21.97
C LEU A 425 -7.56 -5.15 22.56
N MET A 426 -8.39 -5.80 21.75
CA MET A 426 -9.67 -6.37 22.21
C MET A 426 -9.47 -7.65 23.04
N GLU A 427 -8.46 -8.46 22.73
CA GLU A 427 -8.20 -9.73 23.44
C GLU A 427 -7.47 -9.55 24.76
N VAL A 428 -6.61 -8.54 24.91
CA VAL A 428 -5.83 -8.33 26.13
C VAL A 428 -6.74 -7.80 27.24
N LYS A 429 -6.99 -8.63 28.25
CA LYS A 429 -7.85 -8.34 29.43
C LYS A 429 -7.03 -8.06 30.68
N LYS A 430 -5.76 -8.48 30.70
CA LYS A 430 -4.85 -8.31 31.84
C LYS A 430 -3.44 -7.99 31.35
N LEU A 431 -2.76 -7.12 32.08
CA LEU A 431 -1.34 -6.84 31.90
C LEU A 431 -0.63 -7.12 33.23
N GLY A 432 0.01 -8.27 33.34
CA GLY A 432 0.56 -8.75 34.60
C GLY A 432 -0.55 -8.96 35.64
N ARG A 433 -0.48 -8.23 36.75
CA ARG A 433 -1.47 -8.28 37.86
C ARG A 433 -2.66 -7.33 37.63
N TRP A 434 -2.61 -6.43 36.65
CA TRP A 434 -3.62 -5.38 36.43
C TRP A 434 -4.68 -5.83 35.42
N ASN A 435 -5.95 -5.72 35.82
CA ASN A 435 -7.08 -5.89 34.90
C ASN A 435 -7.19 -4.66 34.02
N LEU A 436 -7.15 -4.84 32.70
CA LEU A 436 -7.39 -3.78 31.73
C LEU A 436 -8.90 -3.58 31.57
N THR A 437 -9.43 -2.57 32.25
CA THR A 437 -10.79 -2.09 32.05
C THR A 437 -10.93 -1.39 30.68
N GLU A 438 -12.13 -1.19 30.19
CA GLU A 438 -12.36 -0.41 28.95
C GLU A 438 -11.82 1.03 29.08
N TYR A 439 -11.90 1.64 30.29
CA TYR A 439 -11.25 2.93 30.55
C TYR A 439 -9.73 2.85 30.44
N GLY A 440 -9.13 1.80 30.99
CA GLY A 440 -7.68 1.60 30.91
C GLY A 440 -7.18 1.42 29.47
N LYS A 441 -7.91 0.67 28.65
CA LYS A 441 -7.63 0.51 27.22
C LYS A 441 -7.76 1.84 26.46
N THR A 442 -8.84 2.57 26.73
CA THR A 442 -9.08 3.87 26.11
C THR A 442 -8.00 4.87 26.47
N PHE A 443 -7.65 4.97 27.76
CA PHE A 443 -6.58 5.85 28.23
C PHE A 443 -5.23 5.47 27.61
N GLY A 444 -4.86 4.18 27.62
CA GLY A 444 -3.63 3.69 27.01
C GLY A 444 -3.56 4.02 25.51
N LEU A 445 -4.67 3.89 24.80
CA LEU A 445 -4.75 4.21 23.38
C LEU A 445 -4.66 5.73 23.12
N ILE A 446 -5.25 6.57 23.98
CA ILE A 446 -5.09 8.03 23.90
C ILE A 446 -3.62 8.42 24.07
N VAL A 447 -2.94 7.86 25.08
CA VAL A 447 -1.51 8.11 25.31
C VAL A 447 -0.69 7.65 24.10
N LEU A 448 -0.96 6.48 23.54
CA LEU A 448 -0.29 5.97 22.35
C LEU A 448 -0.54 6.88 21.14
N ALA A 449 -1.78 7.32 20.93
CA ALA A 449 -2.11 8.25 19.84
C ALA A 449 -1.38 9.60 19.99
N ALA A 450 -1.24 10.11 21.21
CA ALA A 450 -0.44 11.31 21.48
C ALA A 450 1.04 11.08 21.16
N LEU A 451 1.61 9.94 21.53
CA LEU A 451 3.00 9.58 21.21
C LEU A 451 3.21 9.44 19.69
N ILE A 452 2.27 8.82 18.98
CA ILE A 452 2.27 8.72 17.51
C ILE A 452 2.30 10.12 16.91
N PHE A 453 1.44 11.03 17.36
CA PHE A 453 1.37 12.39 16.85
C PHE A 453 2.66 13.19 17.15
N VAL A 454 3.21 13.08 18.35
CA VAL A 454 4.47 13.74 18.72
C VAL A 454 5.63 13.22 17.86
N SER A 455 5.70 11.90 17.67
CA SER A 455 6.68 11.27 16.78
C SER A 455 6.52 11.73 15.32
N PHE A 456 5.29 11.80 14.81
CA PHE A 456 4.99 12.34 13.49
C PHE A 456 5.49 13.78 13.33
N GLN A 457 5.22 14.66 14.31
CA GLN A 457 5.67 16.05 14.29
C GLN A 457 7.20 16.16 14.33
N PHE A 458 7.87 15.27 15.05
CA PHE A 458 9.33 15.23 15.10
C PHE A 458 9.95 14.92 13.73
N TYR A 459 9.37 13.97 12.96
CA TYR A 459 9.84 13.62 11.62
C TYR A 459 9.14 14.40 10.50
N ARG A 460 8.18 15.27 10.80
CA ARG A 460 7.40 16.06 9.84
C ARG A 460 8.26 16.81 8.81
N PRO A 461 9.38 17.44 9.16
CA PRO A 461 10.21 18.11 8.16
C PRO A 461 10.74 17.20 7.07
N LEU A 462 11.03 15.92 7.38
CA LEU A 462 11.46 14.91 6.41
C LEU A 462 10.27 14.39 5.56
N THR A 463 9.05 14.59 6.04
CA THR A 463 7.81 14.17 5.37
C THR A 463 7.29 15.20 4.37
N TYR A 464 7.38 16.48 4.73
CA TYR A 464 6.82 17.60 3.95
C TYR A 464 7.87 18.51 3.32
N TYR A 465 9.11 18.02 3.22
CA TYR A 465 10.19 18.74 2.53
C TYR A 465 10.47 20.12 3.14
N GLU A 466 10.44 20.22 4.48
CA GLU A 466 10.72 21.46 5.20
C GLU A 466 12.23 21.62 5.40
N ALA A 467 12.69 22.87 5.45
CA ALA A 467 14.11 23.18 5.61
C ALA A 467 14.63 22.80 7.00
N LEU A 468 15.80 22.17 7.05
CA LEU A 468 16.51 21.76 8.26
C LEU A 468 17.98 22.17 8.16
N THR A 469 18.57 22.56 9.29
CA THR A 469 20.01 22.61 9.44
C THR A 469 20.58 21.21 9.67
N ASP A 470 21.89 21.01 9.44
CA ASP A 470 22.56 19.72 9.71
C ASP A 470 22.37 19.24 11.16
N ALA A 471 22.43 20.17 12.13
CA ALA A 471 22.19 19.85 13.54
C ALA A 471 20.73 19.38 13.79
N GLN A 472 19.76 19.98 13.12
CA GLN A 472 18.35 19.55 13.20
C GLN A 472 18.12 18.20 12.53
N PHE A 473 18.81 17.94 11.42
CA PHE A 473 18.76 16.63 10.76
C PHE A 473 19.40 15.55 11.64
N ALA A 474 20.60 15.77 12.16
CA ALA A 474 21.31 14.82 13.00
C ALA A 474 20.52 14.39 14.26
N ARG A 475 19.74 15.29 14.86
CA ARG A 475 18.84 14.95 15.98
C ARG A 475 17.76 13.93 15.61
N ARG A 476 17.42 13.75 14.32
CA ARG A 476 16.43 12.80 13.82
C ARG A 476 17.03 11.44 13.48
N ALA A 477 18.33 11.36 13.27
CA ALA A 477 19.06 10.12 13.02
C ALA A 477 19.31 9.34 14.33
N ILE A 478 18.22 8.97 15.03
CA ILE A 478 18.30 8.39 16.40
C ILE A 478 18.86 6.97 16.36
N LEU A 479 18.41 6.14 15.40
CA LEU A 479 18.85 4.75 15.31
C LEU A 479 19.73 4.56 14.06
N PRO A 480 20.96 4.03 14.22
CA PRO A 480 21.85 3.77 13.08
C PRO A 480 21.23 2.86 12.01
N VAL A 481 20.38 1.92 12.40
CA VAL A 481 19.71 0.97 11.49
C VAL A 481 18.78 1.65 10.48
N TRP A 482 18.31 2.88 10.76
CA TRP A 482 17.50 3.65 9.81
C TRP A 482 18.32 4.28 8.69
N GLU A 483 19.65 4.40 8.88
CA GLU A 483 20.58 4.94 7.90
C GLU A 483 20.17 6.33 7.35
N LEU A 484 19.59 7.17 8.21
CA LEU A 484 19.32 8.56 7.87
C LEU A 484 20.65 9.31 7.70
N THR A 485 20.93 9.72 6.47
CA THR A 485 22.22 10.33 6.10
C THR A 485 21.96 11.70 5.49
N SER A 486 22.61 12.74 6.03
CA SER A 486 22.62 14.08 5.40
C SER A 486 23.48 14.08 4.14
N VAL A 487 23.34 15.13 3.33
CA VAL A 487 24.12 15.31 2.09
C VAL A 487 25.64 15.36 2.35
N HIS A 488 26.06 15.76 3.56
CA HIS A 488 27.48 15.81 3.97
C HIS A 488 27.95 14.52 4.65
N GLY A 489 27.03 13.58 4.91
CA GLY A 489 27.34 12.32 5.57
C GLY A 489 27.57 11.20 4.57
N THR A 490 28.44 10.27 4.90
CA THR A 490 28.52 8.99 4.20
C THR A 490 27.45 8.06 4.77
N ARG A 491 26.71 7.40 3.90
CA ARG A 491 25.76 6.35 4.30
C ARG A 491 26.56 5.22 4.93
N THR A 492 26.57 5.16 6.24
CA THR A 492 27.14 4.00 6.95
C THR A 492 26.14 2.86 6.81
N ASN A 493 26.46 1.88 6.00
CA ASN A 493 25.64 0.68 5.87
C ASN A 493 25.80 -0.15 7.15
N ALA A 494 25.01 0.15 8.18
CA ALA A 494 25.07 -0.52 9.48
C ALA A 494 24.87 -2.04 9.37
N LEU A 495 24.10 -2.49 8.37
CA LEU A 495 23.89 -3.91 8.08
C LEU A 495 25.04 -4.53 7.29
N ALA A 496 25.72 -3.76 6.44
CA ALA A 496 26.87 -4.23 5.68
C ALA A 496 28.14 -4.41 6.54
N VAL A 497 28.32 -3.54 7.54
CA VAL A 497 29.41 -3.70 8.52
C VAL A 497 29.30 -5.05 9.25
N ALA A 498 28.07 -5.54 9.48
CA ALA A 498 27.83 -6.86 10.06
C ALA A 498 28.10 -8.02 9.08
N LYS A 499 28.19 -7.77 7.76
CA LYS A 499 28.35 -8.81 6.72
C LYS A 499 29.76 -8.97 6.18
N ASN A 500 30.78 -8.25 6.72
CA ASN A 500 32.12 -8.24 6.13
C ASN A 500 32.02 -8.12 4.59
N CYS A 501 31.69 -6.91 4.09
CA CYS A 501 31.83 -6.62 2.68
C CYS A 501 33.34 -6.72 2.38
N GLY A 502 33.75 -7.91 2.03
CA GLY A 502 35.14 -8.34 1.97
C GLY A 502 35.99 -7.42 1.11
N ASN A 503 37.18 -7.23 1.59
CA ASN A 503 38.32 -6.67 0.89
C ASN A 503 38.60 -7.38 -0.44
#